data_da0043a86e27ab2432ac33f91fdf0c03
#
_entry.id   da0043a86e27ab2432ac33f91fdf0c03
#
_cell.length_a   1.000
_cell.length_b   1.000
_cell.length_c   1.000
_cell.angle_alpha   90.00
_cell.angle_beta   90.00
_cell.angle_gamma   90.00
#
_symmetry.space_group_name_H-M   'P 1'
#
loop_
_entity.id
_entity.type
_entity.pdbx_description
1 polymer ?
#
loop_
_entity_poly.entity_id
_entity_poly.type
_entity_poly.pdbx_seq_one_letter_code
_entity_poly.pdbx_strand_id
1 'polypeptide(L)'
;MSKTFVEHLNEAKKTYSFKVGVAGDLPEGHADHLEGVLQKFKVENMSAGKRTPITERPLDFPQLQNVHVHYYDVELAYPTTPQVLQQYISMSCKIPESHVIVRGEGAPQEEYQDKSNYDKVYEPALGTDLTDADPDAQKQVGGERIMGLLKELEGVRAERENKQVPDGISDTEQKHDMGEPSKTSPVGSKK
;
A
#
# COMPACT_ATOMS: atom_id res chain seq x y z
N MET A 1 -16.68 19.27 -34.83
CA MET A 1 -15.84 20.47 -34.91
C MET A 1 -14.42 20.03 -34.65
N SER A 2 -13.49 20.26 -35.57
CA SER A 2 -12.08 19.91 -35.35
C SER A 2 -11.44 21.00 -34.49
N LYS A 3 -10.82 20.60 -33.40
CA LYS A 3 -10.08 21.49 -32.51
C LYS A 3 -8.89 22.07 -33.25
N THR A 4 -8.57 23.33 -33.00
CA THR A 4 -7.40 23.97 -33.57
C THR A 4 -6.12 23.46 -32.91
N PHE A 5 -4.98 23.56 -33.59
CA PHE A 5 -3.66 23.12 -33.06
C PHE A 5 -3.31 23.81 -31.73
N VAL A 6 -3.73 25.05 -31.55
CA VAL A 6 -3.54 25.82 -30.30
C VAL A 6 -4.38 25.25 -29.16
N GLU A 7 -5.60 24.78 -29.43
CA GLU A 7 -6.45 24.12 -28.42
C GLU A 7 -5.84 22.77 -28.00
N HIS A 8 -5.29 22.01 -28.96
CA HIS A 8 -4.56 20.77 -28.63
C HIS A 8 -3.28 21.01 -27.80
N LEU A 9 -2.55 22.09 -28.06
CA LEU A 9 -1.39 22.47 -27.28
C LEU A 9 -1.76 22.90 -25.85
N ASN A 10 -2.89 23.60 -25.69
CA ASN A 10 -3.37 23.98 -24.35
C ASN A 10 -3.89 22.77 -23.56
N GLU A 11 -4.52 21.81 -24.22
CA GLU A 11 -4.97 20.56 -23.59
C GLU A 11 -3.80 19.63 -23.22
N ALA A 12 -2.67 19.73 -23.94
CA ALA A 12 -1.45 18.97 -23.66
C ALA A 12 -0.61 19.59 -22.52
N LYS A 13 -1.07 20.71 -21.93
CA LYS A 13 -0.39 21.33 -20.80
C LYS A 13 -0.50 20.44 -19.58
N LYS A 14 0.56 19.77 -19.24
CA LYS A 14 0.59 18.85 -18.11
C LYS A 14 0.87 19.62 -16.83
N THR A 15 -0.06 19.57 -15.90
CA THR A 15 0.12 20.07 -14.53
C THR A 15 0.52 18.92 -13.61
N TYR A 16 1.24 19.23 -12.56
CA TYR A 16 1.73 18.30 -11.55
C TYR A 16 1.14 18.70 -10.20
N SER A 17 0.31 17.85 -9.65
CA SER A 17 -0.36 18.07 -8.37
C SER A 17 0.47 17.52 -7.23
N PHE A 18 0.64 18.34 -6.20
CA PHE A 18 1.36 17.98 -4.98
C PHE A 18 0.57 18.42 -3.76
N LYS A 19 0.67 17.63 -2.71
CA LYS A 19 0.17 17.98 -1.38
C LYS A 19 1.36 18.27 -0.48
N VAL A 20 1.44 19.51 0.00
CA VAL A 20 2.49 19.98 0.91
C VAL A 20 1.94 20.02 2.32
N GLY A 21 2.53 19.27 3.22
CA GLY A 21 2.22 19.27 4.66
C GLY A 21 3.33 19.96 5.44
N VAL A 22 2.95 20.89 6.31
CA VAL A 22 3.87 21.57 7.21
C VAL A 22 3.37 21.42 8.64
N ALA A 23 4.20 20.85 9.51
CA ALA A 23 3.86 20.61 10.90
C ALA A 23 4.34 21.75 11.81
N GLY A 24 3.49 22.16 12.76
CA GLY A 24 3.80 23.16 13.78
C GLY A 24 3.13 24.50 13.56
N ASP A 25 3.40 25.42 14.47
CA ASP A 25 2.86 26.78 14.42
C ASP A 25 3.55 27.58 13.31
N LEU A 26 2.76 28.01 12.35
CA LEU A 26 3.23 28.78 11.22
C LEU A 26 2.92 30.27 11.46
N PRO A 27 3.83 31.18 11.07
CA PRO A 27 3.55 32.61 11.12
C PRO A 27 2.39 32.99 10.21
N GLU A 28 1.71 34.09 10.55
CA GLU A 28 0.70 34.67 9.67
C GLU A 28 1.33 35.02 8.31
N GLY A 29 0.62 34.74 7.23
CA GLY A 29 1.14 34.93 5.86
C GLY A 29 2.07 33.83 5.36
N HIS A 30 2.21 32.71 6.08
CA HIS A 30 3.04 31.59 5.62
C HIS A 30 2.57 31.05 4.27
N ALA A 31 1.25 31.05 4.00
CA ALA A 31 0.71 30.61 2.72
C ALA A 31 1.26 31.46 1.55
N ASP A 32 1.22 32.77 1.69
CA ASP A 32 1.71 33.71 0.67
C ASP A 32 3.23 33.56 0.48
N HIS A 33 3.95 33.38 1.60
CA HIS A 33 5.39 33.12 1.55
C HIS A 33 5.71 31.81 0.83
N LEU A 34 4.95 30.76 1.12
CA LEU A 34 5.10 29.43 0.47
C LEU A 34 4.81 29.55 -1.02
N GLU A 35 3.74 30.26 -1.41
CA GLU A 35 3.42 30.50 -2.80
C GLU A 35 4.57 31.24 -3.51
N GLY A 36 5.11 32.29 -2.89
CA GLY A 36 6.25 33.02 -3.42
C GLY A 36 7.49 32.16 -3.62
N VAL A 37 7.77 31.26 -2.68
CA VAL A 37 8.87 30.28 -2.77
C VAL A 37 8.63 29.30 -3.92
N LEU A 38 7.41 28.81 -4.08
CA LEU A 38 7.04 27.85 -5.12
C LEU A 38 6.91 28.46 -6.51
N GLN A 39 6.81 29.78 -6.65
CA GLN A 39 6.77 30.48 -7.94
C GLN A 39 7.88 30.08 -8.90
N LYS A 40 9.03 29.67 -8.36
CA LYS A 40 10.13 29.13 -9.17
C LYS A 40 9.71 27.93 -10.04
N PHE A 41 8.76 27.15 -9.56
CA PHE A 41 8.21 25.98 -10.24
C PHE A 41 6.94 26.30 -11.04
N LYS A 42 6.58 27.60 -11.18
CA LYS A 42 5.38 28.08 -11.83
C LYS A 42 4.12 27.48 -11.21
N VAL A 43 3.72 28.04 -10.08
CA VAL A 43 2.46 27.70 -9.43
C VAL A 43 1.31 28.12 -10.32
N GLU A 44 0.43 27.21 -10.68
CA GLU A 44 -0.82 27.48 -11.38
C GLU A 44 -1.97 27.67 -10.41
N ASN A 45 -1.99 26.86 -9.35
CA ASN A 45 -3.02 26.93 -8.32
C ASN A 45 -2.44 26.50 -6.96
N MET A 46 -2.87 27.15 -5.90
CA MET A 46 -2.54 26.77 -4.53
C MET A 46 -3.76 26.97 -3.63
N SER A 47 -4.08 25.98 -2.80
CA SER A 47 -5.17 26.07 -1.84
C SER A 47 -4.80 26.97 -0.65
N ALA A 48 -5.80 27.58 -0.02
CA ALA A 48 -5.62 28.43 1.15
C ALA A 48 -5.02 27.70 2.39
N GLY A 49 -4.87 26.39 2.30
CA GLY A 49 -4.35 25.56 3.38
C GLY A 49 -5.45 25.08 4.35
N LYS A 50 -5.35 23.83 4.74
CA LYS A 50 -6.24 23.19 5.71
C LYS A 50 -5.43 22.82 6.95
N ARG A 51 -5.83 23.37 8.10
CA ARG A 51 -5.21 23.04 9.38
C ARG A 51 -5.92 21.84 9.99
N THR A 52 -5.16 20.81 10.38
CA THR A 52 -5.69 19.68 11.13
C THR A 52 -5.80 20.00 12.62
N PRO A 53 -6.69 19.33 13.36
CA PRO A 53 -6.65 19.37 14.82
C PRO A 53 -5.31 18.82 15.33
N ILE A 54 -4.96 19.16 16.56
CA ILE A 54 -3.75 18.63 17.20
C ILE A 54 -3.95 17.14 17.42
N THR A 55 -3.07 16.35 16.86
CA THR A 55 -3.06 14.89 17.01
C THR A 55 -1.81 14.46 17.77
N GLU A 56 -1.96 13.42 18.60
CA GLU A 56 -0.83 12.89 19.38
C GLU A 56 0.29 12.40 18.47
N ARG A 57 -0.06 11.73 17.37
CA ARG A 57 0.89 11.26 16.34
C ARG A 57 0.29 11.47 14.96
N PRO A 58 0.63 12.56 14.28
CA PRO A 58 0.19 12.74 12.90
C PRO A 58 0.83 11.68 12.00
N LEU A 59 0.04 11.11 11.09
CA LEU A 59 0.48 10.02 10.19
C LEU A 59 1.71 10.40 9.36
N ASP A 60 1.79 11.66 8.96
CA ASP A 60 2.86 12.16 8.11
C ASP A 60 4.14 12.47 8.87
N PHE A 61 4.02 12.69 10.16
CA PHE A 61 5.11 13.08 11.02
C PHE A 61 5.19 12.19 12.26
N PRO A 62 5.57 10.91 12.11
CA PRO A 62 5.59 9.96 13.21
C PRO A 62 6.60 10.32 14.31
N GLN A 63 7.54 11.19 14.00
CA GLN A 63 8.56 11.67 14.93
C GLN A 63 8.08 12.84 15.80
N LEU A 64 6.99 13.52 15.39
CA LEU A 64 6.43 14.66 16.10
C LEU A 64 5.25 14.22 16.95
N GLN A 65 5.10 14.85 18.12
CA GLN A 65 4.02 14.56 19.04
C GLN A 65 3.23 15.84 19.35
N ASN A 66 1.91 15.69 19.47
CA ASN A 66 0.99 16.78 19.83
C ASN A 66 1.10 18.01 18.93
N VAL A 67 1.13 17.78 17.62
CA VAL A 67 1.30 18.84 16.63
C VAL A 67 0.13 18.84 15.67
N HIS A 68 -0.26 20.03 15.21
CA HIS A 68 -1.17 20.20 14.10
C HIS A 68 -0.37 20.31 12.79
N VAL A 69 -1.00 19.99 11.70
CA VAL A 69 -0.39 20.01 10.36
C VAL A 69 -1.23 20.91 9.45
N HIS A 70 -0.56 21.72 8.69
CA HIS A 70 -1.16 22.54 7.64
C HIS A 70 -0.93 21.86 6.30
N TYR A 71 -1.98 21.54 5.57
CA TYR A 71 -1.92 20.95 4.24
C TYR A 71 -2.31 21.97 3.18
N TYR A 72 -1.48 22.04 2.15
CA TYR A 72 -1.68 22.87 0.97
C TYR A 72 -1.71 21.98 -0.26
N ASP A 73 -2.74 22.09 -1.06
CA ASP A 73 -2.79 21.44 -2.37
C ASP A 73 -2.22 22.41 -3.39
N VAL A 74 -1.19 21.99 -4.12
CA VAL A 74 -0.41 22.84 -5.03
C VAL A 74 -0.34 22.21 -6.40
N GLU A 75 -0.65 22.97 -7.44
CA GLU A 75 -0.50 22.57 -8.84
C GLU A 75 0.63 23.35 -9.49
N LEU A 76 1.59 22.64 -10.03
CA LEU A 76 2.77 23.20 -10.67
C LEU A 76 2.77 22.90 -12.16
N ALA A 77 3.21 23.88 -12.97
CA ALA A 77 3.42 23.65 -14.39
C ALA A 77 4.79 23.03 -14.70
N TYR A 78 5.74 23.14 -13.79
CA TYR A 78 7.10 22.61 -13.99
C TYR A 78 7.25 21.22 -13.37
N PRO A 79 7.76 20.23 -14.12
CA PRO A 79 7.96 18.89 -13.62
C PRO A 79 9.02 18.88 -12.50
N THR A 80 8.65 18.36 -11.35
CA THR A 80 9.55 18.26 -10.21
C THR A 80 9.21 17.00 -9.39
N THR A 81 10.08 16.63 -8.47
CA THR A 81 9.85 15.51 -7.58
C THR A 81 9.47 15.97 -6.18
N PRO A 82 8.68 15.20 -5.43
CA PRO A 82 8.30 15.56 -4.06
C PRO A 82 9.51 15.85 -3.16
N GLN A 83 10.58 15.08 -3.31
CA GLN A 83 11.80 15.25 -2.50
C GLN A 83 12.51 16.57 -2.77
N VAL A 84 12.61 16.97 -4.04
CA VAL A 84 13.23 18.27 -4.43
C VAL A 84 12.40 19.42 -3.88
N LEU A 85 11.07 19.34 -3.97
CA LEU A 85 10.19 20.34 -3.39
C LEU A 85 10.33 20.43 -1.87
N GLN A 86 10.37 19.29 -1.18
CA GLN A 86 10.54 19.22 0.27
C GLN A 86 11.82 19.92 0.71
N GLN A 87 12.94 19.58 0.11
CA GLN A 87 14.24 20.21 0.39
C GLN A 87 14.21 21.71 0.10
N TYR A 88 13.65 22.10 -1.03
CA TYR A 88 13.57 23.50 -1.43
C TYR A 88 12.71 24.33 -0.48
N ILE A 89 11.55 23.81 -0.06
CA ILE A 89 10.68 24.47 0.92
C ILE A 89 11.39 24.57 2.27
N SER A 90 12.01 23.49 2.75
CA SER A 90 12.75 23.45 4.00
C SER A 90 13.84 24.54 4.03
N MET A 91 14.63 24.63 2.99
CA MET A 91 15.70 25.64 2.88
C MET A 91 15.16 27.07 2.80
N SER A 92 14.14 27.30 1.98
CA SER A 92 13.64 28.64 1.71
C SER A 92 12.80 29.19 2.85
N CYS A 93 11.95 28.37 3.47
CA CYS A 93 11.12 28.74 4.61
C CYS A 93 11.86 28.62 5.95
N LYS A 94 13.11 28.10 5.96
CA LYS A 94 13.92 27.84 7.17
C LYS A 94 13.22 26.94 8.19
N ILE A 95 12.44 25.97 7.68
CA ILE A 95 11.73 24.97 8.48
C ILE A 95 12.57 23.69 8.43
N PRO A 96 12.75 22.97 9.55
CA PRO A 96 13.42 21.67 9.53
C PRO A 96 12.76 20.70 8.55
N GLU A 97 13.56 19.92 7.84
CA GLU A 97 13.06 18.96 6.86
C GLU A 97 12.11 17.92 7.49
N SER A 98 12.29 17.63 8.77
CA SER A 98 11.40 16.76 9.54
C SER A 98 9.99 17.32 9.76
N HIS A 99 9.77 18.61 9.54
CA HIS A 99 8.48 19.30 9.68
C HIS A 99 7.80 19.59 8.36
N VAL A 100 8.41 19.24 7.24
CA VAL A 100 7.86 19.43 5.91
C VAL A 100 7.74 18.09 5.22
N ILE A 101 6.61 17.80 4.64
CA ILE A 101 6.40 16.64 3.77
C ILE A 101 5.75 17.08 2.47
N VAL A 102 6.18 16.49 1.37
CA VAL A 102 5.56 16.71 0.05
C VAL A 102 5.19 15.37 -0.54
N ARG A 103 3.97 15.26 -1.02
CA ARG A 103 3.46 14.07 -1.68
C ARG A 103 3.01 14.40 -3.09
N GLY A 104 3.21 13.45 -4.00
CA GLY A 104 2.59 13.49 -5.32
C GLY A 104 1.16 12.96 -5.28
N GLU A 105 0.40 13.29 -6.30
CA GLU A 105 -0.93 12.76 -6.50
C GLU A 105 -0.91 11.21 -6.55
N GLY A 106 -1.86 10.57 -5.87
CA GLY A 106 -1.96 9.11 -5.82
C GLY A 106 -0.94 8.42 -4.89
N ALA A 107 -0.31 9.15 -3.97
CA ALA A 107 0.52 8.53 -2.96
C ALA A 107 -0.32 7.61 -2.05
N PRO A 108 0.15 6.38 -1.73
CA PRO A 108 -0.64 5.42 -0.92
C PRO A 108 -1.10 5.95 0.43
N GLN A 109 -0.34 6.86 1.01
CA GLN A 109 -0.66 7.52 2.28
C GLN A 109 -1.84 8.49 2.16
N GLU A 110 -2.06 9.08 0.98
CA GLU A 110 -3.19 9.95 0.70
C GLU A 110 -4.50 9.17 0.71
N GLU A 111 -4.54 8.02 0.05
CA GLU A 111 -5.69 7.12 0.08
C GLU A 111 -6.05 6.67 1.50
N TYR A 112 -5.06 6.45 2.34
CA TYR A 112 -5.28 6.07 3.73
C TYR A 112 -5.88 7.20 4.55
N GLN A 113 -5.43 8.43 4.35
CA GLN A 113 -6.00 9.62 5.00
C GLN A 113 -7.42 9.89 4.53
N ASP A 114 -7.69 9.79 3.23
CA ASP A 114 -9.01 9.97 2.68
C ASP A 114 -9.98 8.93 3.23
N LYS A 115 -9.56 7.68 3.33
CA LYS A 115 -10.37 6.61 3.95
C LYS A 115 -10.66 6.87 5.43
N SER A 116 -9.73 7.45 6.18
CA SER A 116 -9.92 7.77 7.59
C SER A 116 -10.80 9.00 7.82
N ASN A 117 -10.83 9.93 6.85
CA ASN A 117 -11.65 11.14 6.91
C ASN A 117 -13.10 10.92 6.42
N TYR A 118 -13.35 9.85 5.68
CA TYR A 118 -14.72 9.44 5.43
C TYR A 118 -15.29 8.87 6.73
N ASP A 119 -16.26 9.56 7.29
CA ASP A 119 -17.20 9.04 8.29
C ASP A 119 -18.02 7.88 7.66
N LYS A 120 -17.33 6.83 7.25
CA LYS A 120 -18.00 5.56 7.05
C LYS A 120 -18.39 5.11 8.44
N VAL A 121 -19.68 5.22 8.71
CA VAL A 121 -20.29 4.46 9.81
C VAL A 121 -19.73 3.05 9.65
N TYR A 122 -18.80 2.69 10.52
CA TYR A 122 -18.21 1.37 10.54
C TYR A 122 -19.35 0.44 10.96
N GLU A 123 -20.01 -0.17 10.00
CA GLU A 123 -20.85 -1.32 10.26
C GLU A 123 -19.92 -2.51 10.45
N PRO A 124 -19.74 -2.97 11.68
CA PRO A 124 -18.90 -4.14 11.92
C PRO A 124 -19.48 -5.30 11.11
N ALA A 125 -18.67 -5.92 10.28
CA ALA A 125 -19.08 -7.08 9.48
C ALA A 125 -19.63 -8.23 10.36
N LEU A 126 -19.34 -8.22 11.65
CA LEU A 126 -19.86 -9.12 12.70
C LEU A 126 -21.18 -8.63 13.30
N GLY A 127 -21.69 -7.46 12.92
CA GLY A 127 -22.99 -6.95 13.38
C GLY A 127 -24.18 -7.41 12.53
N THR A 128 -23.95 -7.99 11.39
CA THR A 128 -24.95 -8.76 10.68
C THR A 128 -25.03 -10.12 11.36
N ASP A 129 -26.17 -10.43 11.96
CA ASP A 129 -26.50 -11.79 12.34
C ASP A 129 -26.24 -12.65 11.10
N LEU A 130 -25.11 -13.34 11.11
CA LEU A 130 -24.82 -14.42 10.19
C LEU A 130 -25.82 -15.52 10.56
N THR A 131 -27.04 -15.36 10.11
CA THR A 131 -27.97 -16.46 10.09
C THR A 131 -27.30 -17.53 9.25
N ASP A 132 -26.99 -18.66 9.87
CA ASP A 132 -26.54 -19.89 9.21
C ASP A 132 -27.59 -20.30 8.18
N ALA A 133 -27.70 -19.53 7.11
CA ALA A 133 -28.72 -19.72 6.09
C ALA A 133 -28.35 -20.84 5.12
N ASP A 134 -27.16 -21.42 5.28
CA ASP A 134 -26.70 -22.48 4.39
C ASP A 134 -26.37 -23.74 5.20
N PRO A 135 -27.39 -24.64 5.38
CA PRO A 135 -27.18 -25.91 6.08
C PRO A 135 -26.16 -26.82 5.33
N ASP A 136 -25.92 -26.55 4.05
CA ASP A 136 -24.90 -27.26 3.27
C ASP A 136 -23.48 -26.78 3.56
N ALA A 137 -23.31 -25.54 4.00
CA ALA A 137 -22.01 -25.03 4.43
C ALA A 137 -21.51 -25.72 5.70
N GLN A 138 -22.41 -26.03 6.64
CA GLN A 138 -22.07 -26.80 7.85
C GLN A 138 -21.66 -28.23 7.53
N LYS A 139 -22.28 -28.88 6.52
CA LYS A 139 -21.88 -30.20 6.07
C LYS A 139 -20.51 -30.19 5.36
N GLN A 140 -20.10 -29.03 4.85
CA GLN A 140 -18.79 -28.86 4.21
C GLN A 140 -17.65 -28.66 5.20
N VAL A 141 -17.93 -28.32 6.46
CA VAL A 141 -16.93 -28.05 7.50
C VAL A 141 -17.24 -28.95 8.69
N GLY A 142 -16.31 -29.79 9.08
CA GLY A 142 -16.46 -30.63 10.27
C GLY A 142 -16.21 -32.12 10.04
N GLY A 143 -16.61 -32.94 11.03
CA GLY A 143 -16.37 -34.38 11.05
C GLY A 143 -16.93 -35.14 9.87
N GLU A 144 -18.10 -34.75 9.35
CA GLU A 144 -18.73 -35.42 8.21
C GLU A 144 -17.94 -35.27 6.92
N ARG A 145 -17.35 -34.08 6.68
CA ARG A 145 -16.50 -33.88 5.52
C ARG A 145 -15.20 -34.68 5.61
N ILE A 146 -14.61 -34.74 6.82
CA ILE A 146 -13.40 -35.55 7.07
C ILE A 146 -13.72 -37.05 6.77
N MET A 147 -14.86 -37.53 7.23
CA MET A 147 -15.29 -38.90 6.96
C MET A 147 -15.56 -39.13 5.48
N GLY A 148 -16.14 -38.16 4.77
CA GLY A 148 -16.33 -38.20 3.31
C GLY A 148 -14.98 -38.30 2.58
N LEU A 149 -14.04 -37.42 2.93
CA LEU A 149 -12.70 -37.39 2.36
C LEU A 149 -11.94 -38.70 2.61
N LEU A 150 -12.05 -39.26 3.81
CA LEU A 150 -11.40 -40.55 4.14
C LEU A 150 -11.98 -41.69 3.29
N LYS A 151 -13.31 -41.72 3.07
CA LYS A 151 -13.93 -42.72 2.18
C LYS A 151 -13.48 -42.57 0.72
N GLU A 152 -13.36 -41.33 0.23
CA GLU A 152 -12.82 -41.08 -1.12
C GLU A 152 -11.37 -41.53 -1.23
N LEU A 153 -10.54 -41.27 -0.23
CA LEU A 153 -9.14 -41.71 -0.21
C LEU A 153 -9.05 -43.24 -0.15
N GLU A 154 -9.91 -43.92 0.61
CA GLU A 154 -9.98 -45.40 0.61
C GLU A 154 -10.40 -45.94 -0.76
N GLY A 155 -11.39 -45.31 -1.41
CA GLY A 155 -11.78 -45.64 -2.77
C GLY A 155 -10.65 -45.52 -3.76
N VAL A 156 -9.92 -44.41 -3.75
CA VAL A 156 -8.76 -44.18 -4.62
C VAL A 156 -7.61 -45.17 -4.33
N ARG A 157 -7.42 -45.57 -3.07
CA ARG A 157 -6.46 -46.59 -2.72
C ARG A 157 -6.85 -47.97 -3.30
N ALA A 158 -8.10 -48.37 -3.10
CA ALA A 158 -8.62 -49.65 -3.64
C ALA A 158 -8.53 -49.69 -5.17
N GLU A 159 -8.81 -48.56 -5.86
CA GLU A 159 -8.64 -48.46 -7.32
C GLU A 159 -7.17 -48.56 -7.73
N ARG A 160 -6.24 -48.03 -6.97
CA ARG A 160 -4.79 -48.17 -7.24
C ARG A 160 -4.28 -49.59 -7.00
N GLU A 161 -4.77 -50.25 -5.95
CA GLU A 161 -4.42 -51.66 -5.68
C GLU A 161 -4.99 -52.58 -6.72
N ASN A 162 -6.20 -52.28 -7.26
CA ASN A 162 -6.82 -53.06 -8.34
C ASN A 162 -6.28 -52.75 -9.76
N LYS A 163 -5.60 -51.63 -9.97
CA LYS A 163 -4.82 -51.41 -11.18
C LYS A 163 -3.55 -52.21 -11.03
N GLN A 164 -3.59 -53.43 -11.55
CA GLN A 164 -2.36 -54.22 -11.82
C GLN A 164 -1.41 -53.32 -12.56
N VAL A 165 -0.30 -53.02 -11.93
CA VAL A 165 0.85 -52.37 -12.58
C VAL A 165 1.18 -53.23 -13.81
N PRO A 166 1.14 -52.67 -15.07
CA PRO A 166 1.51 -53.44 -16.20
C PRO A 166 2.92 -54.03 -15.95
N ASP A 167 3.03 -55.37 -16.12
CA ASP A 167 4.27 -56.10 -15.98
C ASP A 167 5.31 -55.55 -16.95
N GLY A 168 6.05 -54.56 -16.52
CA GLY A 168 7.02 -53.88 -17.38
C GLY A 168 7.85 -52.81 -16.67
N ILE A 169 7.42 -52.42 -15.50
CA ILE A 169 8.27 -51.61 -14.65
C ILE A 169 9.00 -52.58 -13.71
N SER A 170 10.12 -53.10 -14.19
CA SER A 170 11.06 -53.77 -13.31
C SER A 170 11.34 -52.85 -12.13
N ASP A 171 11.28 -53.42 -10.92
CA ASP A 171 11.86 -52.82 -9.71
C ASP A 171 13.37 -52.61 -9.96
N THR A 172 13.67 -51.62 -10.78
CA THR A 172 14.95 -50.98 -10.71
C THR A 172 14.87 -50.19 -9.40
N GLU A 173 15.23 -50.86 -8.31
CA GLU A 173 15.71 -50.15 -7.14
C GLU A 173 16.72 -49.13 -7.63
N GLN A 174 16.24 -47.92 -7.93
CA GLN A 174 17.12 -46.78 -7.97
C GLN A 174 17.57 -46.62 -6.52
N LYS A 175 18.63 -47.35 -6.16
CA LYS A 175 19.48 -46.97 -5.06
C LYS A 175 19.90 -45.55 -5.41
N HIS A 176 19.17 -44.56 -4.91
CA HIS A 176 19.69 -43.22 -4.75
C HIS A 176 20.90 -43.42 -3.84
N ASP A 177 22.06 -43.53 -4.49
CA ASP A 177 23.32 -43.39 -3.83
C ASP A 177 23.30 -41.99 -3.19
N MET A 178 22.86 -41.96 -1.94
CA MET A 178 22.95 -40.76 -1.12
C MET A 178 24.43 -40.62 -0.86
N GLY A 179 25.12 -39.95 -1.77
CA GLY A 179 26.51 -39.65 -1.68
C GLY A 179 26.86 -39.22 -0.25
N GLU A 180 28.01 -39.65 0.21
CA GLU A 180 28.48 -39.33 1.56
C GLU A 180 28.21 -37.86 1.90
N PRO A 181 27.72 -37.55 3.11
CA PRO A 181 27.40 -36.20 3.52
C PRO A 181 28.62 -35.31 3.33
N SER A 182 28.44 -34.27 2.53
CA SER A 182 29.52 -33.33 2.22
C SER A 182 30.17 -32.83 3.51
N LYS A 183 31.44 -33.08 3.68
CA LYS A 183 32.23 -32.60 4.84
C LYS A 183 32.36 -31.07 4.90
N THR A 184 31.86 -30.38 3.87
CA THR A 184 31.88 -28.90 3.73
C THR A 184 30.56 -28.25 3.98
N SER A 185 29.55 -28.95 4.45
CA SER A 185 28.28 -28.32 4.80
C SER A 185 28.44 -27.45 6.07
N PRO A 186 28.11 -26.16 6.02
CA PRO A 186 28.19 -25.28 7.21
C PRO A 186 27.17 -25.65 8.30
N VAL A 187 26.26 -26.56 8.02
CA VAL A 187 25.26 -27.08 8.95
C VAL A 187 25.64 -28.53 9.26
N GLY A 188 26.54 -28.73 10.21
CA GLY A 188 26.84 -30.09 10.67
C GLY A 188 28.26 -30.39 11.06
N SER A 189 29.18 -29.45 11.05
CA SER A 189 30.48 -29.67 11.66
C SER A 189 30.34 -29.66 13.20
N LYS A 190 30.09 -30.85 13.77
CA LYS A 190 30.33 -31.04 15.20
C LYS A 190 31.85 -30.92 15.43
N LYS A 191 32.22 -30.00 16.34
CA LYS A 191 33.50 -30.02 17.00
C LYS A 191 33.67 -31.32 17.80
#